data_2b309b0c211a90f24cf50986a1b9eacf
#
_entry.id   2b309b0c211a90f24cf50986a1b9eacf
#
_cell.length_a   1.000
_cell.length_b   1.000
_cell.length_c   1.000
_cell.angle_alpha   90.00
_cell.angle_beta   90.00
_cell.angle_gamma   90.00
#
_symmetry.space_group_name_H-M   'P 1'
#
loop_
_entity.id
_entity.type
_entity.pdbx_description
1 polymer ?
#
loop_
_entity_poly.entity_id
_entity_poly.type
_entity_poly.pdbx_seq_one_letter_code
_entity_poly.pdbx_strand_id
1 'polypeptide(L)'
;MREAILDADGNEVFFVGWVDDDLRVHDVQVVARGHKGAVPAVMHVAQDADVVMHNHPSGGLEPSDADLHIAGRLDDFSVAFYIIDNAVEHVYVVVEPFSKTEQHPLETADIEKLLLPGGLVSQKMPGYEDRPQQIEMIDYVVQSFNDNKITTIEAGTGTGKTMAYLLPAIFWAIENKERIVISTNTINLQEQLIKKDIPFLQKALPVQFDAVLVKGRSNYVCLRKVDDLESEFELFTDEEEADELKSLLGWARSSKDGSKADLAIIPKYDVWEKIAAESDTCTHSRCPHFRECFVNKARRKATKAHI
;
A
#
# COMPACT_ATOMS: atom_id res chain seq x y z
N MET A 1 -18.76 -8.57 27.77
CA MET A 1 -17.85 -7.42 27.90
C MET A 1 -18.33 -6.40 28.93
N ARG A 2 -19.54 -5.82 28.79
CA ARG A 2 -20.05 -4.76 29.72
C ARG A 2 -19.95 -5.14 31.22
N GLU A 3 -20.37 -6.34 31.59
CA GLU A 3 -20.26 -6.81 32.98
C GLU A 3 -18.79 -6.85 33.45
N ALA A 4 -17.88 -7.33 32.62
CA ALA A 4 -16.46 -7.42 32.98
C ALA A 4 -15.82 -6.04 33.18
N ILE A 5 -16.25 -5.02 32.43
CA ILE A 5 -15.82 -3.62 32.59
C ILE A 5 -16.37 -3.06 33.89
N LEU A 6 -17.63 -3.31 34.20
CA LEU A 6 -18.26 -2.87 35.44
C LEU A 6 -17.59 -3.52 36.68
N ASP A 7 -17.30 -4.83 36.61
CA ASP A 7 -16.60 -5.58 37.68
C ASP A 7 -15.15 -5.10 37.88
N ALA A 8 -14.58 -4.43 36.91
CA ALA A 8 -13.25 -3.85 37.00
C ALA A 8 -13.24 -2.40 37.56
N ASP A 9 -14.37 -1.93 38.10
CA ASP A 9 -14.52 -0.56 38.65
C ASP A 9 -14.08 0.54 37.68
N GLY A 10 -14.32 0.36 36.38
CA GLY A 10 -13.94 1.30 35.32
C GLY A 10 -12.46 1.24 34.94
N ASN A 11 -11.70 0.26 35.41
CA ASN A 11 -10.35 0.05 34.94
C ASN A 11 -10.35 -0.54 33.52
N GLU A 12 -9.17 -0.49 32.89
CA GLU A 12 -8.97 -1.08 31.57
C GLU A 12 -9.12 -2.61 31.61
N VAL A 13 -9.89 -3.17 30.67
CA VAL A 13 -10.08 -4.60 30.50
C VAL A 13 -9.74 -4.98 29.07
N PHE A 14 -8.91 -5.98 28.91
CA PHE A 14 -8.56 -6.54 27.61
C PHE A 14 -9.36 -7.78 27.30
N PHE A 15 -9.85 -7.85 26.08
CA PHE A 15 -10.62 -8.97 25.55
C PHE A 15 -9.95 -9.49 24.28
N VAL A 16 -10.10 -10.77 24.01
CA VAL A 16 -9.88 -11.37 22.70
C VAL A 16 -11.20 -11.86 22.15
N GLY A 17 -11.32 -11.93 20.85
CA GLY A 17 -12.52 -12.41 20.17
C GLY A 17 -12.18 -12.99 18.81
N TRP A 18 -13.15 -13.69 18.24
CA TRP A 18 -13.08 -14.26 16.90
C TRP A 18 -14.12 -13.59 16.02
N VAL A 19 -13.86 -13.52 14.73
CA VAL A 19 -14.78 -12.92 13.75
C VAL A 19 -15.37 -14.00 12.86
N ASP A 20 -16.61 -13.78 12.44
CA ASP A 20 -17.25 -14.59 11.41
C ASP A 20 -16.87 -14.09 9.99
N ASP A 21 -17.41 -14.73 8.95
CA ASP A 21 -17.16 -14.37 7.55
C ASP A 21 -17.65 -12.95 7.19
N ASP A 22 -18.59 -12.40 7.99
CA ASP A 22 -19.07 -11.02 7.87
C ASP A 22 -18.22 -10.02 8.71
N LEU A 23 -17.10 -10.47 9.27
CA LEU A 23 -16.21 -9.73 10.19
C LEU A 23 -16.90 -9.26 11.48
N ARG A 24 -17.93 -9.95 11.93
CA ARG A 24 -18.59 -9.67 13.22
C ARG A 24 -17.91 -10.44 14.33
N VAL A 25 -17.62 -9.73 15.42
CA VAL A 25 -16.96 -10.32 16.59
C VAL A 25 -17.95 -11.22 17.35
N HIS A 26 -17.53 -12.43 17.62
CA HIS A 26 -18.22 -13.41 18.47
C HIS A 26 -17.22 -14.05 19.45
N ASP A 27 -17.72 -14.89 20.36
CA ASP A 27 -16.91 -15.69 21.31
C ASP A 27 -15.83 -14.89 22.07
N VAL A 28 -16.25 -13.78 22.68
CA VAL A 28 -15.35 -12.86 23.36
C VAL A 28 -14.93 -13.41 24.73
N GLN A 29 -13.62 -13.38 25.02
CA GLN A 29 -13.03 -13.79 26.29
C GLN A 29 -12.25 -12.65 26.94
N VAL A 30 -12.34 -12.53 28.27
CA VAL A 30 -11.53 -11.61 29.08
C VAL A 30 -10.14 -12.19 29.26
N VAL A 31 -9.11 -11.43 28.88
CA VAL A 31 -7.71 -11.86 28.99
C VAL A 31 -6.99 -11.20 30.16
N ALA A 32 -7.24 -9.92 30.39
CA ALA A 32 -6.56 -9.17 31.45
C ALA A 32 -7.43 -8.02 31.96
N ARG A 33 -7.22 -7.63 33.22
CA ARG A 33 -7.85 -6.48 33.87
C ARG A 33 -6.77 -5.59 34.47
N GLY A 34 -6.79 -4.32 34.10
CA GLY A 34 -5.99 -3.20 34.55
C GLY A 34 -4.60 -3.50 35.15
N HIS A 35 -3.53 -3.26 34.37
CA HIS A 35 -2.17 -2.87 34.84
C HIS A 35 -1.20 -2.89 33.64
N LYS A 36 -0.10 -2.13 33.75
CA LYS A 36 1.01 -2.13 32.77
C LYS A 36 1.64 -3.50 32.48
N GLY A 37 1.31 -4.55 33.29
CA GLY A 37 1.75 -5.93 33.07
C GLY A 37 0.77 -6.79 32.25
N ALA A 38 -0.36 -6.25 31.81
CA ALA A 38 -1.36 -6.98 31.04
C ALA A 38 -0.92 -7.25 29.58
N VAL A 39 -0.10 -6.37 29.02
CA VAL A 39 0.33 -6.42 27.60
C VAL A 39 1.03 -7.74 27.22
N PRO A 40 1.98 -8.29 27.99
CA PRO A 40 2.60 -9.58 27.64
C PRO A 40 1.60 -10.77 27.66
N ALA A 41 0.64 -10.76 28.59
CA ALA A 41 -0.40 -11.80 28.64
C ALA A 41 -1.34 -11.72 27.46
N VAL A 42 -1.74 -10.50 27.08
CA VAL A 42 -2.57 -10.24 25.88
C VAL A 42 -1.86 -10.73 24.62
N MET A 43 -0.59 -10.41 24.43
CA MET A 43 0.18 -10.80 23.25
C MET A 43 0.31 -12.32 23.09
N HIS A 44 0.32 -13.08 24.17
CA HIS A 44 0.42 -14.53 24.10
C HIS A 44 -0.91 -15.17 23.66
N VAL A 45 -2.03 -14.67 24.19
CA VAL A 45 -3.37 -15.20 23.88
C VAL A 45 -3.88 -14.66 22.53
N ALA A 46 -3.43 -13.47 22.13
CA ALA A 46 -3.84 -12.84 20.89
C ALA A 46 -3.44 -13.63 19.63
N GLN A 47 -2.38 -14.44 19.69
CA GLN A 47 -1.91 -15.23 18.54
C GLN A 47 -2.95 -16.27 18.05
N ASP A 48 -3.88 -16.66 18.93
CA ASP A 48 -4.94 -17.63 18.63
C ASP A 48 -6.31 -16.96 18.40
N ALA A 49 -6.37 -15.61 18.37
CA ALA A 49 -7.59 -14.83 18.21
C ALA A 49 -7.56 -13.98 16.94
N ASP A 50 -8.70 -13.53 16.46
CA ASP A 50 -8.79 -12.67 15.28
C ASP A 50 -8.78 -11.18 15.68
N VAL A 51 -9.19 -10.83 16.90
CA VAL A 51 -9.26 -9.46 17.40
C VAL A 51 -8.91 -9.34 18.88
N VAL A 52 -8.16 -8.29 19.21
CA VAL A 52 -7.97 -7.81 20.58
C VAL A 52 -8.79 -6.53 20.75
N MET A 53 -9.48 -6.43 21.88
CA MET A 53 -10.27 -5.25 22.23
C MET A 53 -9.95 -4.80 23.65
N HIS A 54 -9.99 -3.48 23.90
CA HIS A 54 -9.96 -2.96 25.25
C HIS A 54 -10.82 -1.70 25.39
N ASN A 55 -11.18 -1.35 26.61
CA ASN A 55 -11.76 -0.08 26.95
C ASN A 55 -10.75 0.84 27.62
N HIS A 56 -10.91 2.14 27.48
CA HIS A 56 -10.19 3.10 28.31
C HIS A 56 -10.99 3.41 29.59
N PRO A 57 -10.33 3.65 30.75
CA PRO A 57 -11.01 4.06 31.98
C PRO A 57 -11.89 5.28 31.80
N SER A 58 -11.49 6.21 30.95
CA SER A 58 -12.24 7.42 30.60
C SER A 58 -13.50 7.13 29.75
N GLY A 59 -13.63 5.94 29.17
CA GLY A 59 -14.62 5.60 28.15
C GLY A 59 -14.34 6.23 26.78
N GLY A 60 -13.20 6.92 26.60
CA GLY A 60 -12.80 7.52 25.33
C GLY A 60 -12.37 6.46 24.31
N LEU A 61 -12.62 6.73 23.04
CA LEU A 61 -12.31 5.82 21.93
C LEU A 61 -11.03 6.19 21.16
N GLU A 62 -10.44 7.36 21.44
CA GLU A 62 -9.23 7.80 20.73
C GLU A 62 -8.02 6.97 21.16
N PRO A 63 -7.25 6.38 20.22
CA PRO A 63 -6.07 5.60 20.54
C PRO A 63 -4.95 6.47 21.13
N SER A 64 -4.33 5.99 22.21
CA SER A 64 -3.09 6.55 22.75
C SER A 64 -1.86 6.07 21.96
N ASP A 65 -0.69 6.68 22.18
CA ASP A 65 0.57 6.22 21.59
C ASP A 65 0.89 4.76 22.00
N ALA A 66 0.52 4.36 23.22
CA ALA A 66 0.67 2.99 23.69
C ALA A 66 -0.21 2.00 22.90
N ASP A 67 -1.45 2.40 22.59
CA ASP A 67 -2.38 1.59 21.80
C ASP A 67 -1.87 1.42 20.37
N LEU A 68 -1.35 2.48 19.75
CA LEU A 68 -0.75 2.41 18.43
C LEU A 68 0.48 1.49 18.39
N HIS A 69 1.26 1.46 19.46
CA HIS A 69 2.40 0.54 19.57
C HIS A 69 1.95 -0.91 19.73
N ILE A 70 0.92 -1.17 20.52
CA ILE A 70 0.31 -2.51 20.66
C ILE A 70 -0.30 -2.94 19.33
N ALA A 71 -1.05 -2.06 18.68
CA ALA A 71 -1.66 -2.31 17.39
C ALA A 71 -0.64 -2.74 16.32
N GLY A 72 0.52 -2.05 16.24
CA GLY A 72 1.60 -2.42 15.32
C GLY A 72 2.17 -3.81 15.59
N ARG A 73 2.24 -4.24 16.85
CA ARG A 73 2.70 -5.59 17.21
C ARG A 73 1.65 -6.67 16.95
N LEU A 74 0.37 -6.36 17.04
CA LEU A 74 -0.73 -7.27 16.73
C LEU A 74 -0.88 -7.46 15.22
N ASP A 75 -0.60 -6.40 14.44
CA ASP A 75 -0.57 -6.44 12.98
C ASP A 75 0.45 -7.46 12.45
N ASP A 76 1.61 -7.60 13.11
CA ASP A 76 2.61 -8.63 12.79
C ASP A 76 2.06 -10.08 12.90
N PHE A 77 0.99 -10.28 13.67
CA PHE A 77 0.28 -11.56 13.83
C PHE A 77 -1.05 -11.62 13.09
N SER A 78 -1.37 -10.62 12.28
CA SER A 78 -2.66 -10.50 11.58
C SER A 78 -3.86 -10.46 12.53
N VAL A 79 -3.71 -9.83 13.69
CA VAL A 79 -4.75 -9.69 14.72
C VAL A 79 -5.27 -8.24 14.73
N ALA A 80 -6.58 -8.08 14.60
CA ALA A 80 -7.24 -6.80 14.67
C ALA A 80 -7.12 -6.15 16.05
N PHE A 81 -7.25 -4.83 16.11
CA PHE A 81 -7.21 -4.11 17.37
C PHE A 81 -8.30 -3.04 17.45
N TYR A 82 -9.16 -3.13 18.47
CA TYR A 82 -10.29 -2.24 18.68
C TYR A 82 -10.25 -1.58 20.04
N ILE A 83 -10.74 -0.34 20.11
CA ILE A 83 -11.03 0.37 21.35
C ILE A 83 -12.55 0.47 21.47
N ILE A 84 -13.10 0.05 22.62
CA ILE A 84 -14.53 0.07 22.90
C ILE A 84 -14.83 1.07 24.03
N ASP A 85 -16.02 1.66 24.02
CA ASP A 85 -16.47 2.44 25.17
C ASP A 85 -16.89 1.56 26.34
N ASN A 86 -17.04 2.15 27.53
CA ASN A 86 -17.41 1.38 28.74
C ASN A 86 -18.84 0.82 28.68
N ALA A 87 -19.69 1.36 27.81
CA ALA A 87 -21.04 0.86 27.58
C ALA A 87 -21.10 -0.25 26.51
N VAL A 88 -20.01 -0.48 25.80
CA VAL A 88 -19.92 -1.43 24.66
C VAL A 88 -20.97 -1.11 23.59
N GLU A 89 -21.16 0.16 23.32
CA GLU A 89 -22.10 0.68 22.29
C GLU A 89 -21.36 1.22 21.08
N HIS A 90 -20.10 1.65 21.26
CA HIS A 90 -19.27 2.21 20.21
C HIS A 90 -17.91 1.52 20.18
N VAL A 91 -17.36 1.43 18.98
CA VAL A 91 -16.05 0.85 18.73
C VAL A 91 -15.24 1.76 17.82
N TYR A 92 -13.96 1.92 18.12
CA TYR A 92 -12.97 2.50 17.23
C TYR A 92 -12.06 1.38 16.72
N VAL A 93 -12.05 1.18 15.42
CA VAL A 93 -11.20 0.17 14.75
C VAL A 93 -9.83 0.81 14.51
N VAL A 94 -8.82 0.34 15.23
CA VAL A 94 -7.42 0.78 15.05
C VAL A 94 -6.76 -0.03 13.94
N VAL A 95 -6.97 -1.35 13.95
CA VAL A 95 -6.55 -2.29 12.91
C VAL A 95 -7.75 -3.16 12.57
N GLU A 96 -8.10 -3.23 11.28
CA GLU A 96 -9.20 -4.07 10.79
C GLU A 96 -8.83 -5.56 10.90
N PRO A 97 -9.81 -6.46 11.12
CA PRO A 97 -9.55 -7.88 11.13
C PRO A 97 -9.13 -8.36 9.74
N PHE A 98 -8.16 -9.24 9.72
CA PHE A 98 -7.78 -9.91 8.49
C PHE A 98 -8.81 -10.98 8.18
N SER A 99 -9.54 -10.84 7.09
CA SER A 99 -10.30 -11.96 6.56
C SER A 99 -9.31 -13.03 6.12
N LYS A 100 -9.38 -14.21 6.68
CA LYS A 100 -8.69 -15.40 6.13
C LYS A 100 -9.38 -15.74 4.82
N THR A 101 -9.06 -15.01 3.76
CA THR A 101 -9.50 -15.34 2.42
C THR A 101 -8.84 -16.67 2.07
N GLU A 102 -9.62 -17.66 1.71
CA GLU A 102 -9.09 -18.92 1.19
C GLU A 102 -8.22 -18.59 -0.03
N GLN A 103 -6.92 -18.84 0.10
CA GLN A 103 -5.98 -18.55 -0.99
C GLN A 103 -6.10 -19.65 -2.04
N HIS A 104 -6.23 -19.23 -3.28
CA HIS A 104 -6.26 -20.11 -4.45
C HIS A 104 -4.84 -20.20 -5.03
N PRO A 105 -4.16 -21.34 -4.88
CA PRO A 105 -2.82 -21.51 -5.41
C PRO A 105 -2.83 -21.45 -6.94
N LEU A 106 -1.77 -20.86 -7.50
CA LEU A 106 -1.56 -20.81 -8.95
C LEU A 106 -0.99 -22.12 -9.47
N GLU A 107 -1.49 -22.58 -10.61
CA GLU A 107 -0.91 -23.70 -11.33
C GLU A 107 0.24 -23.21 -12.23
N THR A 108 1.48 -23.55 -11.89
CA THR A 108 2.68 -23.10 -12.63
C THR A 108 2.58 -23.36 -14.13
N ALA A 109 2.12 -24.55 -14.52
CA ALA A 109 1.97 -24.93 -15.92
C ALA A 109 1.02 -24.02 -16.71
N ASP A 110 0.01 -23.44 -16.09
CA ASP A 110 -0.92 -22.53 -16.78
C ASP A 110 -0.29 -21.16 -17.04
N ILE A 111 0.57 -20.70 -16.14
CA ILE A 111 1.33 -19.45 -16.32
C ILE A 111 2.44 -19.64 -17.37
N GLU A 112 3.18 -20.73 -17.31
CA GLU A 112 4.23 -21.07 -18.27
C GLU A 112 3.72 -21.15 -19.70
N LYS A 113 2.58 -21.80 -19.92
CA LYS A 113 1.92 -21.93 -21.24
C LYS A 113 1.72 -20.58 -21.94
N LEU A 114 1.60 -19.49 -21.20
CA LEU A 114 1.42 -18.16 -21.77
C LEU A 114 2.67 -17.67 -22.50
N LEU A 115 3.86 -18.05 -22.00
CA LEU A 115 5.15 -17.65 -22.55
C LEU A 115 5.82 -18.72 -23.41
N LEU A 116 5.49 -19.98 -23.25
CA LEU A 116 6.03 -21.03 -24.12
C LEU A 116 5.71 -20.78 -25.61
N PRO A 117 6.50 -21.31 -26.55
CA PRO A 117 6.26 -21.17 -27.98
C PRO A 117 4.80 -21.51 -28.35
N GLY A 118 4.10 -20.56 -28.96
CA GLY A 118 2.67 -20.69 -29.28
C GLY A 118 1.69 -20.25 -28.20
N GLY A 119 2.18 -19.78 -27.05
CA GLY A 119 1.35 -19.22 -25.99
C GLY A 119 0.80 -17.82 -26.30
N LEU A 120 -0.21 -17.39 -25.55
CA LEU A 120 -0.91 -16.12 -25.83
C LEU A 120 0.02 -14.89 -25.77
N VAL A 121 0.98 -14.88 -24.87
CA VAL A 121 1.95 -13.78 -24.72
C VAL A 121 3.05 -13.90 -25.78
N SER A 122 3.61 -15.10 -25.99
CA SER A 122 4.68 -15.32 -26.96
C SER A 122 4.25 -14.98 -28.40
N GLN A 123 3.04 -15.34 -28.80
CA GLN A 123 2.49 -15.02 -30.13
C GLN A 123 2.35 -13.52 -30.40
N LYS A 124 2.10 -12.73 -29.35
CA LYS A 124 1.88 -11.27 -29.46
C LYS A 124 3.14 -10.46 -29.17
N MET A 125 4.22 -11.10 -28.68
CA MET A 125 5.46 -10.43 -28.29
C MET A 125 6.36 -10.21 -29.52
N PRO A 126 6.63 -8.97 -29.91
CA PRO A 126 7.56 -8.69 -31.02
C PRO A 126 8.98 -9.20 -30.66
N GLY A 127 9.59 -9.97 -31.55
CA GLY A 127 10.93 -10.52 -31.35
C GLY A 127 10.99 -11.53 -30.19
N TYR A 128 9.92 -12.31 -30.01
CA TYR A 128 9.89 -13.36 -28.99
C TYR A 128 11.04 -14.35 -29.21
N GLU A 129 11.71 -14.67 -28.13
CA GLU A 129 12.71 -15.72 -28.03
C GLU A 129 12.35 -16.63 -26.87
N ASP A 130 12.46 -17.93 -27.08
CA ASP A 130 12.32 -18.92 -26.02
C ASP A 130 13.50 -18.82 -25.03
N ARG A 131 13.21 -18.66 -23.76
CA ARG A 131 14.19 -18.45 -22.69
C ARG A 131 13.91 -19.37 -21.50
N PRO A 132 14.55 -20.54 -21.44
CA PRO A 132 14.32 -21.49 -20.35
C PRO A 132 14.48 -20.89 -18.94
N GLN A 133 15.43 -19.95 -18.76
CA GLN A 133 15.64 -19.27 -17.47
C GLN A 133 14.47 -18.38 -17.07
N GLN A 134 13.71 -17.88 -18.05
CA GLN A 134 12.50 -17.11 -17.78
C GLN A 134 11.38 -18.00 -17.24
N ILE A 135 11.25 -19.20 -17.79
CA ILE A 135 10.29 -20.22 -17.36
C ILE A 135 10.64 -20.71 -15.94
N GLU A 136 11.92 -21.05 -15.70
CA GLU A 136 12.39 -21.42 -14.36
C GLU A 136 12.12 -20.32 -13.32
N MET A 137 12.28 -19.05 -13.69
CA MET A 137 11.96 -17.93 -12.79
C MET A 137 10.46 -17.85 -12.49
N ILE A 138 9.57 -18.15 -13.46
CA ILE A 138 8.12 -18.21 -13.22
C ILE A 138 7.82 -19.24 -12.13
N ASP A 139 8.38 -20.43 -12.23
CA ASP A 139 8.17 -21.50 -11.25
C ASP A 139 8.53 -21.03 -9.83
N TYR A 140 9.71 -20.43 -9.63
CA TYR A 140 10.12 -19.90 -8.33
C TYR A 140 9.17 -18.81 -7.81
N VAL A 141 8.68 -17.92 -8.68
CA VAL A 141 7.75 -16.85 -8.28
C VAL A 141 6.40 -17.44 -7.91
N VAL A 142 5.86 -18.39 -8.68
CA VAL A 142 4.60 -19.08 -8.36
C VAL A 142 4.71 -19.84 -7.04
N GLN A 143 5.79 -20.59 -6.83
CA GLN A 143 6.01 -21.29 -5.55
C GLN A 143 6.10 -20.31 -4.38
N SER A 144 6.71 -19.13 -4.58
CA SER A 144 6.81 -18.12 -3.54
C SER A 144 5.43 -17.60 -3.11
N PHE A 145 4.53 -17.37 -4.07
CA PHE A 145 3.14 -17.00 -3.77
C PHE A 145 2.40 -18.14 -3.08
N ASN A 146 2.41 -19.34 -3.67
CA ASN A 146 1.65 -20.48 -3.17
C ASN A 146 2.05 -20.89 -1.75
N ASP A 147 3.36 -20.81 -1.43
CA ASP A 147 3.90 -21.23 -0.14
C ASP A 147 4.03 -20.06 0.85
N ASN A 148 3.63 -18.84 0.47
CA ASN A 148 3.80 -17.60 1.25
C ASN A 148 5.25 -17.44 1.74
N LYS A 149 6.22 -17.58 0.83
CA LYS A 149 7.66 -17.55 1.14
C LYS A 149 8.35 -16.30 0.62
N ILE A 150 9.39 -15.88 1.33
CA ILE A 150 10.33 -14.86 0.84
C ILE A 150 11.39 -15.57 -0.01
N THR A 151 11.46 -15.18 -1.29
CA THR A 151 12.39 -15.76 -2.24
C THR A 151 13.30 -14.69 -2.83
N THR A 152 14.59 -15.01 -2.95
CA THR A 152 15.56 -14.16 -3.64
C THR A 152 15.99 -14.85 -4.93
N ILE A 153 15.82 -14.15 -6.07
CA ILE A 153 16.14 -14.67 -7.40
C ILE A 153 17.17 -13.75 -8.06
N GLU A 154 18.30 -14.31 -8.42
CA GLU A 154 19.31 -13.63 -9.23
C GLU A 154 19.21 -14.10 -10.68
N ALA A 155 19.01 -13.16 -11.60
CA ALA A 155 18.94 -13.45 -13.03
C ALA A 155 19.66 -12.35 -13.83
N GLY A 156 20.42 -12.74 -14.83
CA GLY A 156 21.19 -11.86 -15.71
C GLY A 156 20.33 -10.84 -16.46
N THR A 157 20.98 -9.88 -17.13
CA THR A 157 20.29 -8.96 -18.04
C THR A 157 19.77 -9.72 -19.26
N GLY A 158 18.60 -9.34 -19.78
CA GLY A 158 18.04 -9.97 -20.97
C GLY A 158 17.30 -11.30 -20.75
N THR A 159 17.24 -11.85 -19.53
CA THR A 159 16.52 -13.10 -19.23
C THR A 159 15.00 -12.97 -19.27
N GLY A 160 14.45 -11.76 -19.42
CA GLY A 160 13.00 -11.55 -19.45
C GLY A 160 12.33 -11.50 -18.07
N LYS A 161 13.09 -11.13 -17.03
CA LYS A 161 12.62 -11.03 -15.63
C LYS A 161 11.25 -10.37 -15.47
N THR A 162 11.00 -9.31 -16.22
CA THR A 162 9.77 -8.54 -16.10
C THR A 162 8.53 -9.39 -16.35
N MET A 163 8.53 -10.18 -17.43
CA MET A 163 7.40 -11.06 -17.72
C MET A 163 7.31 -12.22 -16.73
N ALA A 164 8.47 -12.71 -16.26
CA ALA A 164 8.52 -13.82 -15.32
C ALA A 164 7.91 -13.52 -13.96
N TYR A 165 7.99 -12.28 -13.45
CA TYR A 165 7.31 -11.91 -12.21
C TYR A 165 5.94 -11.26 -12.43
N LEU A 166 5.71 -10.55 -13.55
CA LEU A 166 4.43 -9.90 -13.79
C LEU A 166 3.30 -10.90 -14.02
N LEU A 167 3.55 -11.97 -14.77
CA LEU A 167 2.51 -12.96 -15.06
C LEU A 167 1.96 -13.61 -13.79
N PRO A 168 2.79 -14.24 -12.93
CA PRO A 168 2.29 -14.77 -11.66
C PRO A 168 1.61 -13.72 -10.79
N ALA A 169 2.18 -12.49 -10.71
CA ALA A 169 1.63 -11.40 -9.91
C ALA A 169 0.22 -10.99 -10.37
N ILE A 170 0.00 -10.90 -11.69
CA ILE A 170 -1.32 -10.56 -12.25
C ILE A 170 -2.35 -11.64 -11.91
N PHE A 171 -2.01 -12.91 -12.14
CA PHE A 171 -2.94 -14.00 -11.87
C PHE A 171 -3.21 -14.17 -10.39
N TRP A 172 -2.19 -14.04 -9.54
CA TRP A 172 -2.38 -14.04 -8.08
C TRP A 172 -3.33 -12.93 -7.62
N ALA A 173 -3.11 -11.70 -8.11
CA ALA A 173 -3.95 -10.57 -7.74
C ALA A 173 -5.42 -10.76 -8.13
N ILE A 174 -5.68 -11.41 -9.26
CA ILE A 174 -7.04 -11.67 -9.75
C ILE A 174 -7.69 -12.82 -8.98
N GLU A 175 -7.02 -13.97 -8.89
CA GLU A 175 -7.57 -15.19 -8.27
C GLU A 175 -7.81 -14.98 -6.77
N ASN A 176 -6.89 -14.31 -6.08
CA ASN A 176 -6.97 -14.12 -4.63
C ASN A 176 -7.57 -12.76 -4.23
N LYS A 177 -7.87 -11.87 -5.19
CA LYS A 177 -8.33 -10.50 -4.94
C LYS A 177 -7.39 -9.72 -4.02
N GLU A 178 -6.11 -10.06 -4.08
CA GLU A 178 -5.05 -9.41 -3.32
C GLU A 178 -4.34 -8.37 -4.18
N ARG A 179 -3.89 -7.28 -3.54
CA ARG A 179 -3.11 -6.26 -4.23
C ARG A 179 -1.64 -6.63 -4.22
N ILE A 180 -1.02 -6.60 -5.40
CA ILE A 180 0.41 -6.82 -5.54
C ILE A 180 1.16 -5.49 -5.67
N VAL A 181 2.26 -5.35 -4.94
CA VAL A 181 3.14 -4.19 -5.02
C VAL A 181 4.45 -4.58 -5.69
N ILE A 182 4.78 -3.90 -6.79
CA ILE A 182 6.04 -4.08 -7.50
C ILE A 182 6.91 -2.85 -7.24
N SER A 183 7.99 -3.04 -6.49
CA SER A 183 8.97 -1.98 -6.22
C SER A 183 10.16 -2.08 -7.16
N THR A 184 10.55 -0.97 -7.77
CA THR A 184 11.71 -0.88 -8.66
C THR A 184 12.64 0.24 -8.19
N ASN A 185 13.94 0.06 -8.41
CA ASN A 185 14.94 1.02 -7.95
C ASN A 185 15.02 2.30 -8.79
N THR A 186 14.57 2.29 -10.05
CA THR A 186 14.72 3.44 -10.95
C THR A 186 13.40 3.89 -11.56
N ILE A 187 13.27 5.20 -11.76
CA ILE A 187 12.11 5.79 -12.45
C ILE A 187 11.97 5.23 -13.88
N ASN A 188 13.07 5.00 -14.58
CA ASN A 188 13.05 4.45 -15.93
C ASN A 188 12.41 3.06 -15.98
N LEU A 189 12.70 2.18 -15.00
CA LEU A 189 12.05 0.87 -14.91
C LEU A 189 10.57 0.99 -14.56
N GLN A 190 10.18 1.91 -13.68
CA GLN A 190 8.78 2.19 -13.38
C GLN A 190 8.03 2.63 -14.64
N GLU A 191 8.63 3.53 -15.42
CA GLU A 191 8.02 4.01 -16.66
C GLU A 191 7.95 2.93 -17.74
N GLN A 192 8.97 2.10 -17.86
CA GLN A 192 8.93 0.95 -18.76
C GLN A 192 7.78 0.02 -18.41
N LEU A 193 7.64 -0.34 -17.14
CA LEU A 193 6.54 -1.19 -16.67
C LEU A 193 5.18 -0.60 -17.03
N ILE A 194 4.92 0.66 -16.64
CA ILE A 194 3.58 1.26 -16.77
C ILE A 194 3.26 1.72 -18.20
N LYS A 195 4.26 2.08 -19.01
CA LYS A 195 4.02 2.59 -20.37
C LYS A 195 4.15 1.52 -21.46
N LYS A 196 4.85 0.39 -21.17
CA LYS A 196 5.14 -0.64 -22.17
C LYS A 196 4.65 -2.02 -21.74
N ASP A 197 5.18 -2.56 -20.63
CA ASP A 197 5.00 -3.96 -20.31
C ASP A 197 3.58 -4.28 -19.83
N ILE A 198 3.02 -3.46 -18.95
CA ILE A 198 1.64 -3.59 -18.47
C ILE A 198 0.61 -3.39 -19.59
N PRO A 199 0.65 -2.33 -20.42
CA PRO A 199 -0.27 -2.19 -21.54
C PRO A 199 -0.18 -3.31 -22.58
N PHE A 200 1.01 -3.88 -22.75
CA PHE A 200 1.18 -5.08 -23.57
C PHE A 200 0.45 -6.27 -22.97
N LEU A 201 0.63 -6.56 -21.68
CA LEU A 201 -0.04 -7.67 -21.00
C LEU A 201 -1.56 -7.50 -20.92
N GLN A 202 -2.06 -6.28 -20.71
CA GLN A 202 -3.49 -5.98 -20.74
C GLN A 202 -4.14 -6.32 -22.09
N LYS A 203 -3.38 -6.23 -23.19
CA LYS A 203 -3.83 -6.62 -24.54
C LYS A 203 -3.59 -8.10 -24.86
N ALA A 204 -2.57 -8.69 -24.24
CA ALA A 204 -2.16 -10.06 -24.54
C ALA A 204 -2.96 -11.09 -23.76
N LEU A 205 -3.28 -10.79 -22.50
CA LEU A 205 -3.95 -11.72 -21.59
C LEU A 205 -5.49 -11.68 -21.76
N PRO A 206 -6.17 -12.80 -21.48
CA PRO A 206 -7.63 -12.89 -21.55
C PRO A 206 -8.32 -12.34 -20.28
N VAL A 207 -7.55 -11.78 -19.34
CA VAL A 207 -8.02 -11.25 -18.06
C VAL A 207 -7.88 -9.74 -18.02
N GLN A 208 -8.75 -9.09 -17.26
CA GLN A 208 -8.69 -7.64 -17.06
C GLN A 208 -8.07 -7.34 -15.68
N PHE A 209 -7.13 -6.44 -15.64
CA PHE A 209 -6.51 -5.94 -14.42
C PHE A 209 -6.13 -4.47 -14.54
N ASP A 210 -6.12 -3.79 -13.41
CA ASP A 210 -5.69 -2.40 -13.29
C ASP A 210 -4.33 -2.33 -12.61
N ALA A 211 -3.46 -1.47 -13.14
CA ALA A 211 -2.17 -1.17 -12.56
C ALA A 211 -1.99 0.34 -12.41
N VAL A 212 -1.37 0.78 -11.32
CA VAL A 212 -1.18 2.19 -11.01
C VAL A 212 0.25 2.44 -10.54
N LEU A 213 0.89 3.45 -11.13
CA LEU A 213 2.19 3.92 -10.70
C LEU A 213 2.05 4.86 -9.50
N VAL A 214 2.72 4.53 -8.40
CA VAL A 214 2.90 5.40 -7.24
C VAL A 214 4.38 5.70 -7.07
N LYS A 215 4.73 6.98 -7.09
CA LYS A 215 6.09 7.46 -6.86
C LYS A 215 6.26 7.93 -5.42
N GLY A 216 7.51 8.05 -4.96
CA GLY A 216 7.80 8.70 -3.68
C GLY A 216 7.22 10.12 -3.64
N ARG A 217 6.80 10.57 -2.47
CA ARG A 217 6.10 11.86 -2.27
C ARG A 217 6.85 13.05 -2.90
N SER A 218 8.17 13.11 -2.76
CA SER A 218 9.03 14.17 -3.31
C SER A 218 9.07 14.24 -4.84
N ASN A 219 8.50 13.24 -5.53
CA ASN A 219 8.33 13.28 -6.98
C ASN A 219 7.03 13.95 -7.44
N TYR A 220 6.22 14.44 -6.52
CA TYR A 220 4.99 15.17 -6.82
C TYR A 220 5.07 16.60 -6.34
N VAL A 221 4.47 17.52 -7.10
CA VAL A 221 4.32 18.92 -6.70
C VAL A 221 3.26 19.05 -5.60
N CYS A 222 3.48 19.95 -4.64
CA CYS A 222 2.55 20.31 -3.59
C CYS A 222 1.79 21.57 -3.96
N LEU A 223 0.49 21.47 -4.22
CA LEU A 223 -0.34 22.63 -4.61
C LEU A 223 -0.37 23.74 -3.54
N ARG A 224 -0.28 23.41 -2.26
CA ARG A 224 -0.18 24.40 -1.19
C ARG A 224 1.12 25.21 -1.29
N LYS A 225 2.26 24.52 -1.49
CA LYS A 225 3.55 25.23 -1.70
C LYS A 225 3.53 26.10 -2.97
N VAL A 226 2.79 25.67 -4.00
CA VAL A 226 2.58 26.48 -5.20
C VAL A 226 1.84 27.78 -4.87
N ASP A 227 0.75 27.71 -4.10
CA ASP A 227 0.01 28.91 -3.67
C ASP A 227 0.86 29.85 -2.81
N ASP A 228 1.59 29.27 -1.84
CA ASP A 228 2.46 30.02 -0.93
C ASP A 228 3.52 30.80 -1.76
N LEU A 229 4.18 30.13 -2.71
CA LEU A 229 5.21 30.73 -3.56
C LEU A 229 4.66 31.74 -4.58
N GLU A 230 3.45 31.54 -5.11
CA GLU A 230 2.81 32.54 -5.98
C GLU A 230 2.51 33.83 -5.23
N SER A 231 2.16 33.75 -3.95
CA SER A 231 1.92 34.92 -3.10
C SER A 231 3.20 35.66 -2.69
N GLU A 232 4.34 34.97 -2.64
CA GLU A 232 5.64 35.47 -2.22
C GLU A 232 6.59 35.73 -3.40
N PHE A 233 6.12 35.57 -4.63
CA PHE A 233 6.97 35.56 -5.84
C PHE A 233 7.83 36.82 -6.01
N GLU A 234 7.34 38.00 -5.58
CA GLU A 234 8.06 39.27 -5.67
C GLU A 234 9.32 39.33 -4.79
N LEU A 235 9.50 38.37 -3.87
CA LEU A 235 10.65 38.33 -2.97
C LEU A 235 11.89 37.64 -3.57
N PHE A 236 11.78 37.02 -4.75
CA PHE A 236 12.90 36.35 -5.41
C PHE A 236 13.79 37.37 -6.11
N THR A 237 15.08 37.36 -5.76
CA THR A 237 16.09 38.32 -6.28
C THR A 237 16.97 37.75 -7.36
N ASP A 238 17.03 36.41 -7.51
CA ASP A 238 17.78 35.74 -8.59
C ASP A 238 16.85 35.56 -9.80
N GLU A 239 17.17 36.22 -10.90
CA GLU A 239 16.35 36.22 -12.12
C GLU A 239 16.25 34.82 -12.75
N GLU A 240 17.35 34.05 -12.79
CA GLU A 240 17.36 32.70 -13.38
C GLU A 240 16.52 31.73 -12.59
N GLU A 241 16.62 31.76 -11.27
CA GLU A 241 15.82 30.95 -10.36
C GLU A 241 14.33 31.34 -10.44
N ALA A 242 14.02 32.62 -10.49
CA ALA A 242 12.67 33.15 -10.62
C ALA A 242 11.99 32.69 -11.92
N ASP A 243 12.71 32.72 -13.05
CA ASP A 243 12.16 32.27 -14.34
C ASP A 243 11.90 30.76 -14.35
N GLU A 244 12.80 29.94 -13.80
CA GLU A 244 12.61 28.51 -13.68
C GLU A 244 11.43 28.21 -12.76
N LEU A 245 11.35 28.85 -11.60
CA LEU A 245 10.25 28.71 -10.67
C LEU A 245 8.90 29.09 -11.29
N LYS A 246 8.84 30.20 -12.01
CA LYS A 246 7.64 30.64 -12.72
C LYS A 246 7.15 29.62 -13.74
N SER A 247 8.10 29.02 -14.49
CA SER A 247 7.79 27.93 -15.42
C SER A 247 7.20 26.71 -14.71
N LEU A 248 7.77 26.32 -13.55
CA LEU A 248 7.30 25.21 -12.74
C LEU A 248 5.92 25.47 -12.11
N LEU A 249 5.67 26.69 -11.63
CA LEU A 249 4.35 27.06 -11.09
C LEU A 249 3.27 26.98 -12.18
N GLY A 250 3.55 27.51 -13.39
CA GLY A 250 2.65 27.38 -14.53
C GLY A 250 2.38 25.94 -14.94
N TRP A 251 3.43 25.10 -14.96
CA TRP A 251 3.28 23.68 -15.22
C TRP A 251 2.46 22.98 -14.14
N ALA A 252 2.67 23.29 -12.85
CA ALA A 252 1.96 22.67 -11.74
C ALA A 252 0.44 22.85 -11.85
N ARG A 253 -0.01 24.02 -12.31
CA ARG A 253 -1.44 24.34 -12.54
C ARG A 253 -2.07 23.58 -13.71
N SER A 254 -1.26 23.24 -14.72
CA SER A 254 -1.71 22.53 -15.93
C SER A 254 -1.50 21.02 -15.87
N SER A 255 -0.69 20.53 -14.94
CA SER A 255 -0.34 19.12 -14.82
C SER A 255 -1.55 18.26 -14.40
N LYS A 256 -1.65 17.08 -15.00
CA LYS A 256 -2.72 16.10 -14.69
C LYS A 256 -2.42 15.28 -13.44
N ASP A 257 -1.16 14.95 -13.21
CA ASP A 257 -0.72 14.07 -12.12
C ASP A 257 0.34 14.68 -11.20
N GLY A 258 0.87 15.85 -11.54
CA GLY A 258 1.85 16.60 -10.76
C GLY A 258 3.19 15.90 -10.59
N SER A 259 3.53 14.95 -11.45
CA SER A 259 4.74 14.16 -11.36
C SER A 259 5.94 14.85 -11.99
N LYS A 260 7.06 14.97 -11.25
CA LYS A 260 8.34 15.50 -11.75
C LYS A 260 8.79 14.86 -13.07
N ALA A 261 8.48 13.59 -13.29
CA ALA A 261 8.87 12.87 -14.51
C ALA A 261 8.14 13.35 -15.78
N ASP A 262 7.05 14.13 -15.64
CA ASP A 262 6.32 14.69 -16.79
C ASP A 262 6.83 16.08 -17.20
N LEU A 263 7.85 16.59 -16.51
CA LEU A 263 8.53 17.82 -16.91
C LEU A 263 9.36 17.59 -18.17
N ALA A 264 9.26 18.51 -19.12
CA ALA A 264 10.09 18.49 -20.34
C ALA A 264 11.57 18.76 -20.06
N ILE A 265 11.87 19.45 -18.96
CA ILE A 265 13.23 19.82 -18.52
C ILE A 265 13.39 19.34 -17.08
N ILE A 266 14.56 18.81 -16.75
CA ILE A 266 14.89 18.44 -15.37
C ILE A 266 15.17 19.71 -14.59
N PRO A 267 14.35 20.07 -13.58
CA PRO A 267 14.56 21.27 -12.79
C PRO A 267 15.80 21.16 -11.91
N LYS A 268 16.40 22.29 -11.56
CA LYS A 268 17.43 22.36 -10.52
C LYS A 268 16.86 21.77 -9.22
N TYR A 269 17.71 21.09 -8.47
CA TYR A 269 17.27 20.38 -7.27
C TYR A 269 16.65 21.32 -6.22
N ASP A 270 17.29 22.42 -5.94
CA ASP A 270 16.88 23.47 -5.00
C ASP A 270 15.57 24.17 -5.41
N VAL A 271 15.36 24.38 -6.71
CA VAL A 271 14.11 24.95 -7.23
C VAL A 271 12.95 23.94 -7.11
N TRP A 272 13.22 22.65 -7.43
CA TRP A 272 12.21 21.61 -7.27
C TRP A 272 11.78 21.40 -5.81
N GLU A 273 12.72 21.41 -4.85
CA GLU A 273 12.42 21.25 -3.43
C GLU A 273 11.43 22.29 -2.90
N LYS A 274 11.43 23.50 -3.46
CA LYS A 274 10.51 24.56 -3.05
C LYS A 274 9.05 24.20 -3.29
N ILE A 275 8.76 23.41 -4.33
CA ILE A 275 7.39 23.00 -4.71
C ILE A 275 7.10 21.54 -4.45
N ALA A 276 8.12 20.72 -4.16
CA ALA A 276 7.95 19.29 -3.94
C ALA A 276 7.09 18.99 -2.68
N ALA A 277 6.30 17.92 -2.77
CA ALA A 277 5.55 17.44 -1.62
C ALA A 277 6.45 16.73 -0.61
N GLU A 278 6.36 17.09 0.66
CA GLU A 278 7.12 16.55 1.78
C GLU A 278 6.22 15.99 2.87
N SER A 279 6.74 15.09 3.69
CA SER A 279 6.00 14.51 4.82
C SER A 279 5.81 15.52 5.94
N ASP A 280 6.89 16.18 6.31
CA ASP A 280 7.01 16.97 7.54
C ASP A 280 6.20 18.26 7.50
N THR A 281 6.05 18.84 6.30
CA THR A 281 5.26 20.06 6.10
C THR A 281 3.81 19.79 5.69
N CYS A 282 3.44 18.52 5.49
CA CYS A 282 2.10 18.15 5.03
C CYS A 282 1.05 18.24 6.13
N THR A 283 -0.01 19.02 5.92
CA THR A 283 -1.12 19.16 6.88
C THR A 283 -2.23 18.12 6.70
N HIS A 284 -2.00 17.10 5.86
CA HIS A 284 -2.92 15.97 5.63
C HIS A 284 -4.36 16.42 5.33
N SER A 285 -5.35 15.88 6.04
CA SER A 285 -6.77 16.18 5.84
C SER A 285 -7.14 17.65 6.07
N ARG A 286 -6.32 18.42 6.77
CA ARG A 286 -6.52 19.87 7.00
C ARG A 286 -6.00 20.74 5.85
N CYS A 287 -5.34 20.15 4.84
CA CYS A 287 -4.85 20.88 3.69
C CYS A 287 -6.02 21.35 2.79
N PRO A 288 -6.07 22.63 2.37
CA PRO A 288 -7.12 23.13 1.48
C PRO A 288 -7.15 22.35 0.15
N HIS A 289 -5.99 21.87 -0.32
CA HIS A 289 -5.85 21.07 -1.54
C HIS A 289 -5.97 19.55 -1.32
N PHE A 290 -6.46 19.08 -0.16
CA PHE A 290 -6.46 17.64 0.17
C PHE A 290 -7.13 16.77 -0.91
N ARG A 291 -8.24 17.25 -1.47
CA ARG A 291 -8.99 16.52 -2.52
C ARG A 291 -8.27 16.51 -3.86
N GLU A 292 -7.54 17.58 -4.17
CA GLU A 292 -6.84 17.79 -5.43
C GLU A 292 -5.37 17.35 -5.38
N CYS A 293 -4.85 17.06 -4.19
CA CYS A 293 -3.48 16.67 -3.95
C CYS A 293 -3.08 15.47 -4.82
N PHE A 294 -2.03 15.63 -5.61
CA PHE A 294 -1.55 14.61 -6.55
C PHE A 294 -1.10 13.33 -5.84
N VAL A 295 -0.41 13.43 -4.71
CA VAL A 295 -0.03 12.28 -3.87
C VAL A 295 -1.27 11.51 -3.42
N ASN A 296 -2.29 12.21 -2.93
CA ASN A 296 -3.52 11.58 -2.47
C ASN A 296 -4.33 10.98 -3.64
N LYS A 297 -4.33 11.63 -4.80
CA LYS A 297 -4.96 11.08 -6.01
C LYS A 297 -4.27 9.79 -6.45
N ALA A 298 -2.94 9.76 -6.46
CA ALA A 298 -2.18 8.56 -6.80
C ALA A 298 -2.47 7.42 -5.81
N ARG A 299 -2.42 7.70 -4.51
CA ARG A 299 -2.73 6.71 -3.46
C ARG A 299 -4.15 6.17 -3.56
N ARG A 300 -5.17 7.05 -3.75
CA ARG A 300 -6.57 6.61 -3.92
C ARG A 300 -6.79 5.77 -5.18
N LYS A 301 -6.03 5.99 -6.25
CA LYS A 301 -6.07 5.11 -7.42
C LYS A 301 -5.45 3.75 -7.08
N ALA A 302 -4.32 3.75 -6.36
CA ALA A 302 -3.64 2.53 -5.98
C ALA A 302 -4.47 1.63 -5.04
N THR A 303 -5.36 2.20 -4.19
CA THR A 303 -6.25 1.38 -3.36
C THR A 303 -7.27 0.56 -4.14
N LYS A 304 -7.47 0.85 -5.43
CA LYS A 304 -8.42 0.15 -6.31
C LYS A 304 -7.73 -0.69 -7.38
N ALA A 305 -6.42 -0.58 -7.51
CA ALA A 305 -5.64 -1.31 -8.51
C ALA A 305 -5.28 -2.72 -8.02
N HIS A 306 -5.07 -3.62 -8.95
CA HIS A 306 -4.56 -4.97 -8.70
C HIS A 306 -3.03 -4.95 -8.51
N ILE A 307 -2.32 -4.06 -9.23
CA ILE A 307 -0.87 -3.92 -9.21
C ILE A 307 -0.48 -2.45 -9.09
#